data_12f5f5534f74d6cc623a9edf5e2ea390
#
_entry.id   12f5f5534f74d6cc623a9edf5e2ea390
#
_cell.length_a   1.000
_cell.length_b   1.000
_cell.length_c   1.000
_cell.angle_alpha   90.00
_cell.angle_beta   90.00
_cell.angle_gamma   90.00
#
_symmetry.space_group_name_H-M   'P 1'
#
loop_
_entity.id
_entity.type
_entity.pdbx_description
1 polymer ?
#
loop_
_entity_poly.entity_id
_entity_poly.type
_entity_poly.pdbx_seq_one_letter_code
_entity_poly.pdbx_strand_id
1 'polypeptide(L)'
;MYEKFIDAVKQWAEENGRIESVIIVGSYARGTNTVTSDLDLVILTPCRDEMVENQEFTELFGKIAKRQTEYYGACTSVRVWYQNGMEVEFGLVKPSWISVPLDQGTHKVLSDGYKVILDKKSYFLNLKL
;
A
#
# COMPACT_ATOMS: atom_id res chain seq x y z
N MET A 1 3.43 -0.78 16.97
CA MET A 1 1.98 -0.97 16.85
C MET A 1 1.60 -1.73 15.58
N TYR A 2 2.16 -1.33 14.43
CA TYR A 2 1.82 -1.95 13.14
C TYR A 2 2.78 -3.07 12.70
N GLU A 3 3.78 -3.42 13.48
CA GLU A 3 4.81 -4.39 13.08
C GLU A 3 4.21 -5.75 12.70
N LYS A 4 3.31 -6.26 13.53
CA LYS A 4 2.64 -7.54 13.25
C LYS A 4 1.73 -7.46 12.04
N PHE A 5 1.08 -6.32 11.85
CA PHE A 5 0.21 -6.07 10.69
C PHE A 5 1.05 -6.08 9.40
N ILE A 6 2.18 -5.36 9.41
CA ILE A 6 3.09 -5.29 8.27
C ILE A 6 3.65 -6.68 7.94
N ASP A 7 4.02 -7.47 8.97
CA ASP A 7 4.50 -8.84 8.77
C ASP A 7 3.42 -9.71 8.12
N ALA A 8 2.17 -9.58 8.56
CA ALA A 8 1.06 -10.34 7.99
C ALA A 8 0.80 -9.95 6.52
N VAL A 9 0.86 -8.67 6.20
CA VAL A 9 0.72 -8.18 4.82
C VAL A 9 1.86 -8.71 3.95
N LYS A 10 3.09 -8.67 4.46
CA LYS A 10 4.25 -9.18 3.73
C LYS A 10 4.10 -10.66 3.41
N GLN A 11 3.73 -11.46 4.40
CA GLN A 11 3.53 -12.90 4.20
C GLN A 11 2.43 -13.19 3.18
N TRP A 12 1.30 -12.50 3.32
CA TRP A 12 0.20 -12.62 2.37
C TRP A 12 0.65 -12.29 0.94
N ALA A 13 1.38 -11.20 0.79
CA ALA A 13 1.86 -10.75 -0.52
C ALA A 13 2.88 -11.72 -1.12
N GLU A 14 3.78 -12.28 -0.30
CA GLU A 14 4.75 -13.28 -0.75
C GLU A 14 4.05 -14.52 -1.31
N GLU A 15 2.96 -14.93 -0.69
CA GLU A 15 2.20 -16.13 -1.07
C GLU A 15 1.17 -15.87 -2.17
N ASN A 16 0.95 -14.60 -2.53
CA ASN A 16 -0.08 -14.21 -3.51
C ASN A 16 0.57 -13.80 -4.82
N GLY A 17 0.45 -14.67 -5.85
CA GLY A 17 1.05 -14.42 -7.16
C GLY A 17 0.54 -13.18 -7.89
N ARG A 18 -0.59 -12.60 -7.46
CA ARG A 18 -1.13 -11.38 -8.05
C ARG A 18 -0.41 -10.12 -7.56
N ILE A 19 0.31 -10.20 -6.44
CA ILE A 19 0.98 -9.05 -5.85
C ILE A 19 2.44 -9.04 -6.28
N GLU A 20 2.90 -7.91 -6.82
CA GLU A 20 4.29 -7.77 -7.27
C GLU A 20 5.16 -7.00 -6.30
N SER A 21 4.62 -5.97 -5.67
CA SER A 21 5.37 -5.18 -4.67
C SER A 21 4.44 -4.59 -3.63
N VAL A 22 4.99 -4.38 -2.44
CA VAL A 22 4.33 -3.65 -1.34
C VAL A 22 5.34 -2.68 -0.75
N ILE A 23 4.96 -1.42 -0.64
CA ILE A 23 5.77 -0.40 0.02
C ILE A 23 4.94 0.32 1.09
N ILE A 24 5.63 0.92 2.05
CA ILE A 24 5.04 1.85 3.01
C ILE A 24 5.34 3.26 2.52
N VAL A 25 4.36 4.13 2.56
CA VAL A 25 4.52 5.56 2.30
C VAL A 25 3.96 6.35 3.49
N GLY A 26 3.96 7.67 3.41
CA GLY A 26 3.39 8.51 4.45
C GLY A 26 4.25 8.60 5.70
N SER A 27 3.63 8.90 6.85
CA SER A 27 4.35 9.21 8.09
C SER A 27 5.18 8.04 8.60
N TYR A 28 4.72 6.81 8.46
CA TYR A 28 5.49 5.62 8.89
C TYR A 28 6.73 5.40 8.03
N ALA A 29 6.71 5.80 6.76
CA ALA A 29 7.91 5.73 5.92
C ALA A 29 8.93 6.82 6.30
N ARG A 30 8.44 8.00 6.68
CA ARG A 30 9.30 9.14 7.06
C ARG A 30 9.79 9.08 8.50
N GLY A 31 9.23 8.21 9.34
CA GLY A 31 9.54 8.18 10.77
C GLY A 31 8.92 9.32 11.55
N THR A 32 7.88 9.98 11.01
CA THR A 32 7.19 11.11 11.65
C THR A 32 5.84 10.70 12.22
N ASN A 33 5.56 9.40 12.27
CA ASN A 33 4.28 8.87 12.76
C ASN A 33 4.07 9.17 14.24
N THR A 34 2.80 9.36 14.59
CA THR A 34 2.34 9.52 15.97
C THR A 34 1.38 8.37 16.29
N VAL A 35 0.87 8.34 17.52
CA VAL A 35 -0.08 7.30 17.94
C VAL A 35 -1.40 7.34 17.17
N THR A 36 -1.71 8.48 16.52
CA THR A 36 -2.94 8.66 15.74
C THR A 36 -2.70 8.52 14.23
N SER A 37 -1.46 8.26 13.79
CA SER A 37 -1.16 8.11 12.38
C SER A 37 -1.74 6.82 11.82
N ASP A 38 -2.30 6.89 10.62
CA ASP A 38 -2.67 5.71 9.86
C ASP A 38 -1.44 5.08 9.20
N LEU A 39 -1.56 3.83 8.81
CA LEU A 39 -0.54 3.13 8.04
C LEU A 39 -0.91 3.23 6.56
N ASP A 40 -0.02 3.82 5.75
CA ASP A 40 -0.22 3.97 4.32
C ASP A 40 0.62 2.96 3.55
N LEU A 41 -0.05 2.02 2.88
CA LEU A 41 0.60 1.02 2.04
C LEU A 41 0.29 1.32 0.57
N VAL A 42 1.23 0.96 -0.32
CA VAL A 42 0.98 0.93 -1.75
C VAL A 42 1.28 -0.48 -2.25
N ILE A 43 0.33 -1.08 -2.93
CA ILE A 43 0.40 -2.43 -3.47
C ILE A 43 0.42 -2.35 -4.99
N LEU A 44 1.51 -2.85 -5.61
CA LEU A 44 1.63 -2.93 -7.06
C LEU A 44 1.11 -4.29 -7.52
N THR A 45 0.08 -4.27 -8.34
CA THR A 45 -0.54 -5.50 -8.85
C THR A 45 -1.16 -5.29 -10.23
N PRO A 46 -0.94 -6.21 -11.19
CA PRO A 46 -1.65 -6.16 -12.47
C PRO A 46 -3.17 -6.41 -12.29
N CYS A 47 -3.57 -6.95 -11.14
CA CYS A 47 -4.98 -7.21 -10.81
C CYS A 47 -5.61 -6.08 -10.00
N ARG A 48 -5.12 -4.85 -10.16
CA ARG A 48 -5.60 -3.67 -9.40
C ARG A 48 -7.11 -3.52 -9.48
N ASP A 49 -7.66 -3.59 -10.67
CA ASP A 49 -9.10 -3.34 -10.87
C ASP A 49 -9.96 -4.39 -10.18
N GLU A 50 -9.56 -5.67 -10.24
CA GLU A 50 -10.27 -6.75 -9.57
C GLU A 50 -10.22 -6.61 -8.06
N MET A 51 -9.10 -6.16 -7.52
CA MET A 51 -8.94 -5.96 -6.08
C MET A 51 -9.70 -4.74 -5.57
N VAL A 52 -9.92 -3.74 -6.41
CA VAL A 52 -10.80 -2.60 -6.08
C VAL A 52 -12.26 -3.06 -6.03
N GLU A 53 -12.69 -3.92 -6.96
CA GLU A 53 -14.05 -4.45 -6.98
C GLU A 53 -14.30 -5.43 -5.84
N ASN A 54 -13.37 -6.35 -5.60
CA ASN A 54 -13.47 -7.33 -4.52
C ASN A 54 -12.41 -7.03 -3.47
N GLN A 55 -12.82 -6.40 -2.39
CA GLN A 55 -11.94 -5.92 -1.34
C GLN A 55 -11.84 -6.89 -0.14
N GLU A 56 -12.23 -8.14 -0.34
CA GLU A 56 -12.22 -9.15 0.74
C GLU A 56 -10.82 -9.38 1.32
N PHE A 57 -9.76 -9.11 0.56
CA PHE A 57 -8.40 -9.27 1.07
C PHE A 57 -8.17 -8.44 2.34
N THR A 58 -8.85 -7.31 2.49
CA THR A 58 -8.70 -6.45 3.66
C THR A 58 -9.20 -7.11 4.95
N GLU A 59 -10.08 -8.10 4.83
CA GLU A 59 -10.63 -8.84 5.98
C GLU A 59 -9.65 -9.88 6.54
N LEU A 60 -8.59 -10.19 5.80
CA LEU A 60 -7.56 -11.14 6.24
C LEU A 60 -6.75 -10.62 7.42
N PHE A 61 -6.72 -9.31 7.63
CA PHE A 61 -5.84 -8.66 8.60
C PHE A 61 -6.55 -8.20 9.87
N GLY A 62 -7.85 -8.43 9.96
CA GLY A 62 -8.62 -8.07 11.14
C GLY A 62 -10.10 -7.85 10.84
N LYS A 63 -10.87 -7.68 11.90
CA LYS A 63 -12.29 -7.38 11.78
C LYS A 63 -12.49 -5.91 11.42
N ILE A 64 -13.25 -5.66 10.39
CA ILE A 64 -13.45 -4.32 9.84
C ILE A 64 -14.61 -3.63 10.54
N ALA A 65 -14.38 -2.39 10.99
CA ALA A 65 -15.42 -1.51 11.51
C ALA A 65 -16.02 -0.68 10.38
N LYS A 66 -15.16 -0.16 9.48
CA LYS A 66 -15.59 0.67 8.35
C LYS A 66 -14.59 0.54 7.23
N ARG A 67 -15.07 0.65 5.99
CA ARG A 67 -14.22 0.61 4.78
C ARG A 67 -14.74 1.65 3.78
N GLN A 68 -13.80 2.34 3.12
CA GLN A 68 -14.13 3.39 2.18
C GLN A 68 -13.12 3.37 1.02
N THR A 69 -13.61 3.47 -0.21
CA THR A 69 -12.77 3.56 -1.39
C THR A 69 -12.55 5.03 -1.76
N GLU A 70 -11.30 5.40 -2.01
CA GLU A 70 -10.89 6.76 -2.37
C GLU A 70 -10.08 6.74 -3.65
N TYR A 71 -10.38 7.65 -4.57
CA TYR A 71 -9.78 7.67 -5.91
C TYR A 71 -8.78 8.82 -6.03
N TYR A 72 -7.51 8.50 -6.30
CA TYR A 72 -6.41 9.45 -6.43
C TYR A 72 -5.70 9.25 -7.78
N GLY A 73 -6.42 9.38 -8.88
CA GLY A 73 -5.84 9.21 -10.21
C GLY A 73 -5.35 7.77 -10.44
N ALA A 74 -4.05 7.59 -10.62
CA ALA A 74 -3.45 6.27 -10.87
C ALA A 74 -3.51 5.34 -9.66
N CYS A 75 -3.75 5.87 -8.47
CA CYS A 75 -3.87 5.09 -7.23
C CYS A 75 -5.32 5.11 -6.74
N THR A 76 -5.87 3.93 -6.49
CA THR A 76 -7.17 3.78 -5.83
C THR A 76 -6.90 3.20 -4.45
N SER A 77 -7.31 3.92 -3.40
CA SER A 77 -7.06 3.52 -2.03
C SER A 77 -8.29 2.91 -1.39
N VAL A 78 -8.10 1.80 -0.71
CA VAL A 78 -9.11 1.22 0.17
C VAL A 78 -8.70 1.56 1.60
N ARG A 79 -9.42 2.49 2.21
CA ARG A 79 -9.16 2.88 3.60
C ARG A 79 -10.00 2.01 4.51
N VAL A 80 -9.35 1.41 5.50
CA VAL A 80 -9.99 0.46 6.40
C VAL A 80 -9.77 0.90 7.85
N TRP A 81 -10.86 0.99 8.59
CA TRP A 81 -10.84 1.16 10.05
C TRP A 81 -11.18 -0.19 10.66
N TYR A 82 -10.19 -0.78 11.34
CA TYR A 82 -10.37 -2.07 12.01
C TYR A 82 -10.98 -1.87 13.40
N GLN A 83 -11.69 -2.89 13.88
CA GLN A 83 -12.35 -2.82 15.18
C GLN A 83 -11.37 -2.66 16.36
N ASN A 84 -10.11 -3.05 16.15
CA ASN A 84 -9.05 -2.89 17.15
C ASN A 84 -8.45 -1.47 17.19
N GLY A 85 -8.99 -0.53 16.42
CA GLY A 85 -8.53 0.84 16.40
C GLY A 85 -7.48 1.16 15.33
N MET A 86 -6.98 0.16 14.60
CA MET A 86 -6.01 0.38 13.53
C MET A 86 -6.69 1.00 12.32
N GLU A 87 -6.03 1.96 11.69
CA GLU A 87 -6.46 2.57 10.43
C GLU A 87 -5.39 2.33 9.38
N VAL A 88 -5.77 1.69 8.28
CA VAL A 88 -4.84 1.32 7.21
C VAL A 88 -5.40 1.76 5.87
N GLU A 89 -4.55 2.39 5.07
CA GLU A 89 -4.89 2.77 3.71
C GLU A 89 -4.14 1.84 2.75
N PHE A 90 -4.89 1.02 2.00
CA PHE A 90 -4.33 0.12 0.99
C PHE A 90 -4.41 0.82 -0.36
N GLY A 91 -3.34 1.46 -0.79
CA GLY A 91 -3.24 2.07 -2.12
C GLY A 91 -3.00 0.98 -3.16
N LEU A 92 -3.91 0.83 -4.10
CA LEU A 92 -3.81 -0.18 -5.16
C LEU A 92 -3.42 0.50 -6.46
N VAL A 93 -2.30 0.09 -7.05
CA VAL A 93 -1.78 0.64 -8.29
C VAL A 93 -1.38 -0.48 -9.24
N LYS A 94 -1.44 -0.19 -10.55
CA LYS A 94 -0.85 -1.08 -11.55
C LYS A 94 0.67 -0.92 -11.55
N PRO A 95 1.43 -1.92 -12.03
CA PRO A 95 2.89 -1.79 -12.09
C PRO A 95 3.38 -0.58 -12.90
N SER A 96 2.59 -0.11 -13.87
CA SER A 96 2.90 1.10 -14.63
C SER A 96 2.99 2.37 -13.78
N TRP A 97 2.50 2.34 -12.54
CA TRP A 97 2.58 3.47 -11.61
C TRP A 97 4.02 3.95 -11.40
N ILE A 98 4.99 3.02 -11.44
CA ILE A 98 6.41 3.36 -11.30
C ILE A 98 7.16 3.35 -12.64
N SER A 99 6.46 3.36 -13.77
CA SER A 99 7.10 3.50 -15.07
C SER A 99 7.68 4.90 -15.23
N VAL A 100 8.90 4.97 -15.76
CA VAL A 100 9.55 6.27 -15.98
C VAL A 100 9.22 6.81 -17.38
N PRO A 101 9.01 8.13 -17.52
CA PRO A 101 9.03 9.12 -16.45
C PRO A 101 7.84 8.98 -15.52
N LEU A 102 8.08 9.16 -14.21
CA LEU A 102 7.00 9.09 -13.22
C LEU A 102 6.03 10.25 -13.42
N ASP A 103 4.74 10.00 -13.21
CA ASP A 103 3.80 11.11 -13.15
C ASP A 103 4.08 11.97 -11.90
N GLN A 104 3.57 13.20 -11.91
CA GLN A 104 3.89 14.18 -10.90
C GLN A 104 3.44 13.75 -9.49
N GLY A 105 2.26 13.15 -9.40
CA GLY A 105 1.73 12.67 -8.13
C GLY A 105 2.55 11.51 -7.56
N THR A 106 2.92 10.56 -8.40
CA THR A 106 3.76 9.42 -8.01
C THR A 106 5.13 9.90 -7.54
N HIS A 107 5.74 10.80 -8.29
CA HIS A 107 7.05 11.36 -7.94
C HIS A 107 7.00 12.03 -6.56
N LYS A 108 5.95 12.81 -6.29
CA LYS A 108 5.80 13.47 -5.00
C LYS A 108 5.68 12.47 -3.85
N VAL A 109 4.84 11.46 -3.99
CA VAL A 109 4.65 10.44 -2.96
C VAL A 109 5.96 9.73 -2.64
N LEU A 110 6.69 9.30 -3.67
CA LEU A 110 7.95 8.58 -3.47
C LEU A 110 9.06 9.49 -2.96
N SER A 111 9.11 10.74 -3.42
CA SER A 111 10.12 11.71 -2.95
C SER A 111 9.93 12.08 -1.49
N ASP A 112 8.70 12.04 -0.98
CA ASP A 112 8.42 12.30 0.43
C ASP A 112 8.93 11.16 1.33
N GLY A 113 9.25 10.00 0.76
CA GLY A 113 9.83 8.86 1.46
C GLY A 113 8.98 7.60 1.32
N TYR A 114 9.67 6.48 1.15
CA TYR A 114 9.02 5.17 1.08
C TYR A 114 9.94 4.10 1.67
N LYS A 115 9.33 2.99 2.12
CA LYS A 115 10.07 1.81 2.58
C LYS A 115 9.54 0.59 1.84
N VAL A 116 10.43 -0.18 1.25
CA VAL A 116 10.07 -1.41 0.53
C VAL A 116 9.83 -2.53 1.54
N ILE A 117 8.64 -3.14 1.49
CA ILE A 117 8.32 -4.33 2.28
C ILE A 117 8.58 -5.59 1.46
N LEU A 118 8.19 -5.58 0.19
CA LEU A 118 8.36 -6.68 -0.74
C LEU A 118 8.47 -6.12 -2.15
N ASP A 119 9.42 -6.61 -2.93
CA ASP A 119 9.61 -6.19 -4.32
C ASP A 119 10.07 -7.37 -5.17
N LYS A 120 9.11 -8.16 -5.66
CA LYS A 120 9.38 -9.39 -6.41
C LYS A 120 10.03 -9.13 -7.77
N LYS A 121 9.78 -7.95 -8.36
CA LYS A 121 10.24 -7.59 -9.70
C LYS A 121 11.38 -6.58 -9.66
N SER A 122 11.89 -6.25 -8.49
CA SER A 122 12.97 -5.28 -8.31
C SER A 122 12.67 -3.89 -8.92
N TYR A 123 11.41 -3.47 -8.85
CA TYR A 123 10.97 -2.19 -9.39
C TYR A 123 11.66 -1.00 -8.73
N PHE A 124 11.97 -1.11 -7.44
CA PHE A 124 12.50 -0.01 -6.64
C PHE A 124 14.03 -0.05 -6.52
N LEU A 125 14.68 -1.11 -7.01
CA LEU A 125 16.11 -1.32 -6.80
C LEU A 125 16.97 -0.20 -7.37
N ASN A 126 16.63 0.30 -8.56
CA ASN A 126 17.39 1.35 -9.25
C ASN A 126 16.55 2.60 -9.50
N LEU A 127 15.49 2.78 -8.73
CA LEU A 127 14.60 3.93 -8.91
C LEU A 127 15.32 5.22 -8.53
N LYS A 128 15.31 6.20 -9.45
CA LYS A 128 15.88 7.53 -9.25
C LYS A 128 14.76 8.56 -9.24
N LEU A 129 14.78 9.39 -8.21
CA LEU A 129 13.79 10.45 -8.00
C LEU A 129 14.33 11.84 -8.29
#